data_69fc2e25981f756a05b2e083ee237bca
#
_entry.id   69fc2e25981f756a05b2e083ee237bca
#
_cell.length_a   1.000
_cell.length_b   1.000
_cell.length_c   1.000
_cell.angle_alpha   90.00
_cell.angle_beta   90.00
_cell.angle_gamma   90.00
#
_symmetry.space_group_name_H-M   'P 1'
#
loop_
_entity.id
_entity.type
_entity.pdbx_description
1 polymer ?
#
loop_
_entity_poly.entity_id
_entity_poly.type
_entity_poly.pdbx_seq_one_letter_code
_entity_poly.pdbx_strand_id
1 'polypeptide(L)'
;KDVARLPLAVVWLFSWPGVPCIYYGDEVGVDGNNDPFCRKPFPWDPALQDGELLDLYKRMSKLRKANQALRYGGCQVIYAEENVVVFVRVYKQQRVLVAINRGAACEVVVEDSPLLDVHGWQLKEGAGDLHESVLTLPAISASVWFSR
;
A
#
# COMPACT_ATOMS: atom_id res chain seq x y z
N LYS A 1 14.39 -15.03 0.21
CA LYS A 1 13.16 -14.33 -0.24
C LYS A 1 12.56 -13.58 0.95
N ASP A 2 12.36 -12.30 0.84
CA ASP A 2 11.78 -11.49 1.91
C ASP A 2 10.25 -11.41 1.75
N VAL A 3 9.59 -12.50 2.13
CA VAL A 3 8.13 -12.67 1.98
C VAL A 3 7.36 -11.63 2.82
N ALA A 4 7.93 -11.22 3.96
CA ALA A 4 7.30 -10.24 4.86
C ALA A 4 7.09 -8.86 4.20
N ARG A 5 7.82 -8.56 3.13
CA ARG A 5 7.71 -7.28 2.41
C ARG A 5 6.76 -7.32 1.20
N LEU A 6 6.25 -8.49 0.83
CA LEU A 6 5.29 -8.58 -0.27
C LEU A 6 4.04 -7.72 -0.05
N PRO A 7 3.42 -7.70 1.14
CA PRO A 7 2.28 -6.83 1.41
C PRO A 7 2.57 -5.34 1.14
N LEU A 8 3.78 -4.87 1.43
CA LEU A 8 4.19 -3.49 1.16
C LEU A 8 4.16 -3.18 -0.34
N ALA A 9 4.66 -4.12 -1.15
CA ALA A 9 4.65 -3.99 -2.60
C ALA A 9 3.22 -3.98 -3.16
N VAL A 10 2.32 -4.78 -2.60
CA VAL A 10 0.89 -4.78 -2.99
C VAL A 10 0.25 -3.44 -2.69
N VAL A 11 0.42 -2.91 -1.47
CA VAL A 11 -0.12 -1.59 -1.12
C VAL A 11 0.46 -0.51 -2.03
N TRP A 12 1.77 -0.55 -2.30
CA TRP A 12 2.40 0.37 -3.26
C TRP A 12 1.76 0.28 -4.64
N LEU A 13 1.66 -0.94 -5.20
CA LEU A 13 1.14 -1.19 -6.54
C LEU A 13 -0.27 -0.60 -6.73
N PHE A 14 -1.15 -0.78 -5.75
CA PHE A 14 -2.53 -0.31 -5.86
C PHE A 14 -2.74 1.15 -5.48
N SER A 15 -1.81 1.76 -4.77
CA SER A 15 -1.94 3.16 -4.31
C SER A 15 -1.12 4.15 -5.14
N TRP A 16 -0.04 3.73 -5.80
CA TRP A 16 0.78 4.57 -6.65
C TRP A 16 0.02 5.00 -7.93
N PRO A 17 0.37 6.16 -8.55
CA PRO A 17 -0.18 6.55 -9.86
C PRO A 17 0.07 5.51 -10.95
N GLY A 18 -0.87 5.41 -11.87
CA GLY A 18 -0.81 4.47 -12.99
C GLY A 18 -1.85 3.37 -12.90
N VAL A 19 -1.74 2.36 -13.73
CA VAL A 19 -2.61 1.18 -13.74
C VAL A 19 -1.87 0.03 -13.11
N PRO A 20 -2.38 -0.55 -12.00
CA PRO A 20 -1.75 -1.72 -11.40
C PRO A 20 -1.77 -2.90 -12.40
N CYS A 21 -0.60 -3.47 -12.62
CA CYS A 21 -0.43 -4.66 -13.45
C CYS A 21 -0.01 -5.81 -12.53
N ILE A 22 -0.80 -6.88 -12.52
CA ILE A 22 -0.53 -8.08 -11.74
C ILE A 22 0.00 -9.13 -12.72
N TYR A 23 1.22 -9.62 -12.50
CA TYR A 23 1.68 -10.79 -13.21
C TYR A 23 1.07 -12.03 -12.58
N TYR A 24 0.63 -12.98 -13.40
CA TYR A 24 -0.08 -14.17 -12.90
C TYR A 24 0.73 -14.92 -11.85
N GLY A 25 0.09 -15.24 -10.75
CA GLY A 25 0.69 -15.94 -9.62
C GLY A 25 1.27 -15.03 -8.54
N ASP A 26 1.53 -13.75 -8.81
CA ASP A 26 1.96 -12.79 -7.78
C ASP A 26 0.93 -12.70 -6.65
N GLU A 27 -0.35 -12.73 -7.01
CA GLU A 27 -1.48 -12.62 -6.08
C GLU A 27 -1.62 -13.83 -5.13
N VAL A 28 -1.00 -14.94 -5.47
CA VAL A 28 -1.01 -16.18 -4.66
C VAL A 28 0.39 -16.57 -4.18
N GLY A 29 1.37 -15.66 -4.32
CA GLY A 29 2.70 -15.82 -3.77
C GLY A 29 3.59 -16.80 -4.55
N VAL A 30 3.33 -17.06 -5.82
CA VAL A 30 4.23 -17.86 -6.67
C VAL A 30 5.59 -17.19 -6.69
N ASP A 31 6.60 -17.95 -6.32
CA ASP A 31 7.96 -17.45 -6.42
C ASP A 31 8.56 -17.75 -7.79
N GLY A 32 9.40 -16.85 -8.25
CA GLY A 32 10.14 -16.99 -9.49
C GLY A 32 11.60 -16.61 -9.30
N ASN A 33 12.40 -17.03 -10.24
CA ASN A 33 13.79 -16.63 -10.41
C ASN A 33 13.93 -16.01 -11.80
N ASN A 34 15.16 -15.85 -12.29
CA ASN A 34 15.39 -15.41 -13.66
C ASN A 34 14.69 -16.33 -14.68
N ASP A 35 14.41 -15.81 -15.87
CA ASP A 35 13.84 -16.60 -16.97
C ASP A 35 14.68 -17.87 -17.23
N PRO A 36 14.09 -19.05 -17.40
CA PRO A 36 12.65 -19.33 -17.55
C PRO A 36 11.91 -19.63 -16.21
N PHE A 37 12.59 -19.59 -15.07
CA PHE A 37 12.04 -20.02 -13.78
C PHE A 37 10.98 -19.07 -13.20
N CYS A 38 10.82 -17.87 -13.76
CA CYS A 38 9.71 -16.96 -13.47
C CYS A 38 8.38 -17.38 -14.12
N ARG A 39 8.39 -18.36 -15.03
CA ARG A 39 7.21 -18.84 -15.77
C ARG A 39 6.69 -20.16 -15.23
N LYS A 40 6.60 -20.30 -13.93
CA LYS A 40 6.02 -21.49 -13.30
C LYS A 40 4.52 -21.61 -13.63
N PRO A 41 3.99 -22.86 -13.70
CA PRO A 41 2.55 -23.04 -13.82
C PRO A 41 1.83 -22.45 -12.60
N PHE A 42 0.61 -21.93 -12.84
CA PHE A 42 -0.22 -21.40 -11.75
C PHE A 42 -0.64 -22.55 -10.82
N PRO A 43 -0.50 -22.38 -9.48
CA PRO A 43 -0.91 -23.39 -8.53
C PRO A 43 -2.44 -23.36 -8.35
N TRP A 44 -3.14 -24.26 -9.03
CA TRP A 44 -4.62 -24.35 -8.95
C TRP A 44 -5.12 -24.93 -7.63
N ASP A 45 -4.28 -25.68 -6.91
CA ASP A 45 -4.60 -26.18 -5.59
C ASP A 45 -4.52 -25.03 -4.57
N PRO A 46 -5.64 -24.69 -3.88
CA PRO A 46 -5.64 -23.61 -2.88
C PRO A 46 -4.66 -23.85 -1.71
N ALA A 47 -4.30 -25.09 -1.42
CA ALA A 47 -3.33 -25.41 -0.36
C ALA A 47 -1.90 -24.94 -0.70
N LEU A 48 -1.63 -24.65 -1.95
CA LEU A 48 -0.34 -24.15 -2.44
C LEU A 48 -0.34 -22.62 -2.63
N GLN A 49 -1.43 -21.95 -2.30
CA GLN A 49 -1.60 -20.52 -2.48
C GLN A 49 -1.44 -19.76 -1.14
N ASP A 50 -0.87 -18.58 -1.20
CA ASP A 50 -0.89 -17.64 -0.08
C ASP A 50 -2.24 -16.91 -0.04
N GLY A 51 -3.16 -17.44 0.79
CA GLY A 51 -4.51 -16.91 0.92
C GLY A 51 -4.55 -15.51 1.53
N GLU A 52 -3.64 -15.17 2.45
CA GLU A 52 -3.58 -13.84 3.08
C GLU A 52 -3.15 -12.79 2.05
N LEU A 53 -2.16 -13.11 1.25
CA LEU A 53 -1.71 -12.25 0.16
C LEU A 53 -2.81 -12.04 -0.87
N LEU A 54 -3.49 -13.12 -1.30
CA LEU A 54 -4.61 -13.03 -2.24
C LEU A 54 -5.74 -12.14 -1.71
N ASP A 55 -6.05 -12.25 -0.43
CA ASP A 55 -7.08 -11.41 0.18
C ASP A 55 -6.64 -9.94 0.28
N LEU A 56 -5.37 -9.66 0.49
CA LEU A 56 -4.83 -8.31 0.41
C LEU A 56 -4.99 -7.73 -1.01
N TYR A 57 -4.67 -8.49 -2.05
CA TYR A 57 -4.88 -8.07 -3.46
C TYR A 57 -6.36 -7.73 -3.71
N LYS A 58 -7.29 -8.57 -3.23
CA LYS A 58 -8.73 -8.31 -3.35
C LYS A 58 -9.16 -7.04 -2.61
N ARG A 59 -8.71 -6.86 -1.36
CA ARG A 59 -9.04 -5.65 -0.56
C ARG A 59 -8.49 -4.39 -1.22
N MET A 60 -7.24 -4.38 -1.62
CA MET A 60 -6.62 -3.22 -2.28
C MET A 60 -7.26 -2.90 -3.63
N SER A 61 -7.61 -3.92 -4.42
CA SER A 61 -8.38 -3.74 -5.66
C SER A 61 -9.74 -3.10 -5.40
N LYS A 62 -10.46 -3.56 -4.37
CA LYS A 62 -11.74 -2.99 -3.96
C LYS A 62 -11.61 -1.54 -3.49
N LEU A 63 -10.62 -1.24 -2.65
CA LEU A 63 -10.33 0.12 -2.19
C LEU A 63 -10.04 1.05 -3.37
N ARG A 64 -9.20 0.63 -4.31
CA ARG A 64 -8.89 1.42 -5.50
C ARG A 64 -10.11 1.66 -6.39
N LYS A 65 -10.94 0.65 -6.61
CA LYS A 65 -12.19 0.78 -7.38
C LYS A 65 -13.16 1.75 -6.73
N ALA A 66 -13.26 1.74 -5.42
CA ALA A 66 -14.19 2.59 -4.66
C ALA A 66 -13.71 4.05 -4.53
N ASN A 67 -12.40 4.32 -4.68
CA ASN A 67 -11.85 5.65 -4.43
C ASN A 67 -11.27 6.29 -5.70
N GLN A 68 -11.81 7.46 -6.06
CA GLN A 68 -11.38 8.18 -7.26
C GLN A 68 -9.98 8.77 -7.11
N ALA A 69 -9.56 9.16 -5.89
CA ALA A 69 -8.22 9.68 -5.67
C ALA A 69 -7.15 8.63 -5.97
N LEU A 70 -7.39 7.36 -5.68
CA LEU A 70 -6.47 6.28 -6.04
C LEU A 70 -6.41 6.02 -7.56
N ARG A 71 -7.52 6.28 -8.29
CA ARG A 71 -7.59 6.03 -9.74
C ARG A 71 -7.09 7.20 -10.57
N TYR A 72 -7.53 8.41 -10.24
CA TYR A 72 -7.37 9.60 -11.08
C TYR A 72 -6.61 10.73 -10.38
N GLY A 73 -6.35 10.59 -9.07
CA GLY A 73 -5.76 11.65 -8.27
C GLY A 73 -4.30 11.92 -8.59
N GLY A 74 -3.90 13.16 -8.38
CA GLY A 74 -2.50 13.53 -8.28
C GLY A 74 -1.81 12.79 -7.11
N CYS A 75 -0.49 12.81 -7.09
CA CYS A 75 0.32 12.21 -6.05
C CYS A 75 1.37 13.21 -5.57
N GLN A 76 1.45 13.40 -4.27
CA GLN A 76 2.51 14.18 -3.65
C GLN A 76 3.16 13.35 -2.56
N VAL A 77 4.47 13.15 -2.67
CA VAL A 77 5.28 12.57 -1.60
C VAL A 77 5.50 13.70 -0.58
N ILE A 78 5.15 13.42 0.67
CA ILE A 78 5.25 14.37 1.79
C ILE A 78 6.34 13.99 2.78
N TYR A 79 6.80 12.75 2.74
CA TYR A 79 7.95 12.27 3.50
C TYR A 79 8.63 11.14 2.74
N ALA A 80 9.95 11.16 2.64
CA ALA A 80 10.72 10.07 2.04
C ALA A 80 12.12 10.03 2.67
N GLU A 81 12.32 9.05 3.49
CA GLU A 81 13.61 8.72 4.07
C GLU A 81 13.88 7.22 3.97
N GLU A 82 15.08 6.80 4.24
CA GLU A 82 15.72 5.50 3.99
C GLU A 82 14.78 4.28 3.97
N ASN A 83 13.87 4.17 4.96
CA ASN A 83 12.98 3.03 5.11
C ASN A 83 11.49 3.40 5.06
N VAL A 84 11.15 4.68 5.01
CA VAL A 84 9.77 5.14 5.07
C VAL A 84 9.47 6.08 3.91
N VAL A 85 8.32 5.85 3.30
CA VAL A 85 7.73 6.78 2.36
C VAL A 85 6.28 7.06 2.74
N VAL A 86 5.92 8.35 2.71
CA VAL A 86 4.54 8.80 2.92
C VAL A 86 4.12 9.68 1.75
N PHE A 87 2.99 9.39 1.17
CA PHE A 87 2.44 10.20 0.07
C PHE A 87 0.94 10.35 0.16
N VAL A 88 0.44 11.41 -0.44
CA VAL A 88 -0.99 11.72 -0.52
C VAL A 88 -1.46 11.65 -1.96
N ARG A 89 -2.58 10.96 -2.17
CA ARG A 89 -3.34 10.97 -3.42
C ARG A 89 -4.50 11.95 -3.28
N VAL A 90 -4.67 12.81 -4.26
CA VAL A 90 -5.67 13.89 -4.21
C VAL A 90 -6.51 13.92 -5.45
N TYR A 91 -7.82 13.86 -5.30
CA TYR A 91 -8.78 14.07 -6.38
C TYR A 91 -10.01 14.83 -5.88
N LYS A 92 -10.22 16.05 -6.37
CA LYS A 92 -11.28 16.95 -5.84
C LYS A 92 -11.15 17.10 -4.32
N GLN A 93 -12.16 16.69 -3.58
CA GLN A 93 -12.16 16.74 -2.10
C GLN A 93 -11.66 15.44 -1.46
N GLN A 94 -11.47 14.38 -2.23
CA GLN A 94 -10.96 13.10 -1.71
C GLN A 94 -9.46 13.16 -1.47
N ARG A 95 -9.03 12.69 -0.30
CA ARG A 95 -7.63 12.53 0.06
C ARG A 95 -7.40 11.09 0.51
N VAL A 96 -6.30 10.52 0.07
CA VAL A 96 -5.83 9.21 0.53
C VAL A 96 -4.38 9.38 0.96
N LEU A 97 -4.12 9.14 2.23
CA LEU A 97 -2.77 9.09 2.78
C LEU A 97 -2.29 7.65 2.76
N VAL A 98 -1.08 7.44 2.29
CA VAL A 98 -0.42 6.13 2.25
C VAL A 98 0.93 6.25 2.91
N ALA A 99 1.21 5.38 3.87
CA ALA A 99 2.52 5.26 4.48
C ALA A 99 3.04 3.84 4.33
N ILE A 100 4.31 3.70 3.99
CA ILE A 100 4.99 2.40 3.83
C ILE A 100 6.29 2.47 4.61
N ASN A 101 6.45 1.57 5.58
CA ASN A 101 7.65 1.38 6.37
C ASN A 101 8.24 0.00 6.09
N ARG A 102 9.43 -0.06 5.52
CA ARG A 102 10.15 -1.32 5.27
C ARG A 102 11.18 -1.65 6.34
N GLY A 103 11.30 -0.82 7.38
CA GLY A 103 12.28 -0.92 8.46
C GLY A 103 11.66 -1.29 9.81
N ALA A 104 12.33 -0.88 10.88
CA ALA A 104 11.84 -1.00 12.26
C ALA A 104 10.62 -0.11 12.50
N ALA A 105 9.91 -0.33 13.60
CA ALA A 105 8.85 0.56 14.02
C ALA A 105 9.40 1.98 14.27
N CYS A 106 8.66 3.00 13.85
CA CYS A 106 9.09 4.39 13.94
C CYS A 106 7.91 5.35 14.04
N GLU A 107 8.22 6.56 14.45
CA GLU A 107 7.34 7.71 14.37
C GLU A 107 7.86 8.66 13.28
N VAL A 108 6.94 9.19 12.51
CA VAL A 108 7.23 10.13 11.42
C VAL A 108 6.40 11.37 11.62
N VAL A 109 7.05 12.51 11.75
CA VAL A 109 6.37 13.80 11.72
C VAL A 109 6.20 14.20 10.26
N VAL A 110 4.96 14.24 9.80
CA VAL A 110 4.62 14.80 8.49
C VAL A 110 4.36 16.29 8.69
N GLU A 111 5.25 17.12 8.14
CA GLU A 111 5.14 18.57 8.26
C GLU A 111 3.78 19.07 7.76
N ASP A 112 3.35 20.24 8.23
CA ASP A 112 2.08 20.90 7.89
C ASP A 112 1.92 21.02 6.36
N SER A 113 1.37 19.97 5.79
CA SER A 113 0.97 20.00 4.40
C SER A 113 -0.52 20.39 4.35
N PRO A 114 -0.89 21.41 3.57
CA PRO A 114 -2.30 21.73 3.36
C PRO A 114 -3.14 20.55 2.84
N LEU A 115 -2.47 19.50 2.36
CA LEU A 115 -3.11 18.26 1.95
C LEU A 115 -3.54 17.39 3.13
N LEU A 116 -2.96 17.60 4.30
CA LEU A 116 -3.28 16.90 5.54
C LEU A 116 -4.26 17.68 6.43
N ASP A 117 -4.53 18.95 6.10
CA ASP A 117 -5.49 19.79 6.80
C ASP A 117 -6.94 19.36 6.46
N VAL A 118 -7.22 18.09 6.72
CA VAL A 118 -8.54 17.47 6.61
C VAL A 118 -8.79 16.65 7.87
N HIS A 119 -9.92 16.90 8.49
CA HIS A 119 -10.30 16.17 9.68
C HIS A 119 -10.83 14.77 9.34
N GLY A 120 -10.63 13.85 10.26
CA GLY A 120 -11.32 12.55 10.21
C GLY A 120 -10.66 11.52 9.28
N TRP A 121 -9.34 11.42 9.31
CA TRP A 121 -8.65 10.30 8.70
C TRP A 121 -9.11 8.96 9.28
N GLN A 122 -9.44 8.02 8.41
CA GLN A 122 -9.85 6.67 8.77
C GLN A 122 -8.90 5.64 8.15
N LEU A 123 -8.29 4.83 8.99
CA LEU A 123 -7.51 3.68 8.53
C LEU A 123 -8.44 2.71 7.78
N LYS A 124 -8.07 2.35 6.56
CA LYS A 124 -8.84 1.46 5.68
C LYS A 124 -8.11 0.15 5.41
N GLU A 125 -6.79 0.16 5.44
CA GLU A 125 -5.97 -1.03 5.27
C GLU A 125 -4.68 -0.88 6.08
N GLY A 126 -4.16 -1.98 6.59
CA GLY A 126 -2.89 -2.05 7.28
C GLY A 126 -2.96 -1.72 8.77
N ALA A 127 -1.85 -1.27 9.31
CA ALA A 127 -1.68 -0.95 10.73
C ALA A 127 -0.86 0.32 10.92
N GLY A 128 -1.18 1.08 11.96
CA GLY A 128 -0.53 2.33 12.32
C GLY A 128 -1.55 3.30 12.90
N ASP A 129 -1.05 4.39 13.42
CA ASP A 129 -1.88 5.47 13.96
C ASP A 129 -1.46 6.82 13.38
N LEU A 130 -2.43 7.70 13.24
CA LEU A 130 -2.22 9.07 12.80
C LEU A 130 -2.89 10.00 13.81
N HIS A 131 -2.07 10.67 14.60
CA HIS A 131 -2.53 11.65 15.57
C HIS A 131 -1.91 13.00 15.23
N GLU A 132 -2.74 13.99 14.93
CA GLU A 132 -2.32 15.31 14.43
C GLU A 132 -1.41 15.14 13.19
N SER A 133 -0.13 15.47 13.29
CA SER A 133 0.87 15.32 12.23
C SER A 133 1.86 14.18 12.48
N VAL A 134 1.64 13.34 13.49
CA VAL A 134 2.52 12.22 13.83
C VAL A 134 1.93 10.91 13.35
N LEU A 135 2.67 10.21 12.50
CA LEU A 135 2.38 8.84 12.06
C LEU A 135 3.20 7.86 12.89
N THR A 136 2.53 6.98 13.62
CA THR A 136 3.17 5.84 14.28
C THR A 136 3.05 4.62 13.39
N LEU A 137 4.17 4.13 12.89
CA LEU A 137 4.23 3.04 11.92
C LEU A 137 4.90 1.81 12.55
N PRO A 138 4.21 0.65 12.60
CA PRO A 138 4.84 -0.61 12.98
C PRO A 138 5.99 -0.98 12.05
N ALA A 139 6.85 -1.89 12.49
CA ALA A 139 7.89 -2.46 11.65
C ALA A 139 7.29 -3.20 10.46
N ILE A 140 7.91 -3.07 9.28
CA ILE A 140 7.51 -3.74 8.05
C ILE A 140 5.99 -3.64 7.85
N SER A 141 5.49 -2.41 7.72
CA SER A 141 4.07 -2.12 7.64
C SER A 141 3.74 -1.19 6.47
N ALA A 142 2.51 -1.31 5.99
CA ALA A 142 1.93 -0.33 5.08
C ALA A 142 0.51 0.00 5.55
N SER A 143 0.11 1.24 5.34
CA SER A 143 -1.16 1.74 5.85
C SER A 143 -1.80 2.71 4.86
N VAL A 144 -3.12 2.64 4.78
CA VAL A 144 -3.92 3.49 3.87
C VAL A 144 -5.05 4.12 4.66
N TRP A 145 -5.09 5.45 4.69
CA TRP A 145 -6.16 6.23 5.32
C TRP A 145 -6.93 7.02 4.28
N PHE A 146 -8.23 7.14 4.50
CA PHE A 146 -9.10 8.01 3.72
C PHE A 146 -9.55 9.18 4.59
N SER A 147 -9.55 10.39 4.03
CA SER A 147 -10.24 11.52 4.63
C SER A 147 -11.76 11.35 4.50
N ARG A 148 -12.48 11.89 5.46
CA ARG A 148 -13.94 12.03 5.39
C ARG A 148 -14.37 13.16 4.47
#